data_7a787a81fcbb95599b9e3adb9134d494
#
_entry.id   7a787a81fcbb95599b9e3adb9134d494
#
_cell.length_a   1.000
_cell.length_b   1.000
_cell.length_c   1.000
_cell.angle_alpha   90.00
_cell.angle_beta   90.00
_cell.angle_gamma   90.00
#
_symmetry.space_group_name_H-M   'P 1'
#
loop_
_entity.id
_entity.type
_entity.pdbx_description
1 polymer ?
#
loop_
_entity_poly.entity_id
_entity_poly.type
_entity_poly.pdbx_seq_one_letter_code
_entity_poly.pdbx_strand_id
1 'polypeptide(L)'
;MSIALSSLIEATKEDEGLLRQILSSFSCNKDEDIESFLHSRAVEFESLSKARTYLICDENQLMETNFCLDQIVIYGYISIALKILSVPYDVSNRKRKEIDGLSAKIHGEQIKDFSCYLIGQLSKNSSVQNNDISGAELLQAAYDVIMAAVDAVGGRYVMIECHEKEKLMQFYAVNGFEEISHIADGKCPMVQMIRKIANA
;
A
#
# COMPACT_ATOMS: atom_id res chain seq x y z
N MET A 1 9.74 -12.35 5.03
CA MET A 1 10.27 -11.93 3.71
C MET A 1 9.15 -11.39 2.83
N SER A 2 9.45 -10.43 1.92
CA SER A 2 8.48 -9.95 0.92
C SER A 2 8.85 -10.48 -0.47
N ILE A 3 7.86 -10.96 -1.22
CA ILE A 3 8.00 -11.45 -2.59
C ILE A 3 7.23 -10.50 -3.51
N ALA A 4 7.89 -9.93 -4.52
CA ALA A 4 7.21 -9.13 -5.53
C ALA A 4 6.27 -10.00 -6.37
N LEU A 5 5.04 -9.54 -6.61
CA LEU A 5 4.07 -10.25 -7.44
C LEU A 5 4.60 -10.46 -8.86
N SER A 6 5.35 -9.49 -9.40
CA SER A 6 6.02 -9.64 -10.71
C SER A 6 6.97 -10.84 -10.77
N SER A 7 7.72 -11.09 -9.68
CA SER A 7 8.60 -12.26 -9.59
C SER A 7 7.81 -13.56 -9.54
N LEU A 8 6.68 -13.57 -8.82
CA LEU A 8 5.82 -14.75 -8.77
C LEU A 8 5.15 -15.02 -10.13
N ILE A 9 4.68 -13.97 -10.82
CA ILE A 9 4.14 -14.09 -12.19
C ILE A 9 5.18 -14.71 -13.13
N GLU A 10 6.42 -14.23 -13.08
CA GLU A 10 7.49 -14.80 -13.93
C GLU A 10 7.80 -16.26 -13.56
N ALA A 11 7.82 -16.60 -12.28
CA ALA A 11 8.08 -17.95 -11.81
C ALA A 11 6.94 -18.93 -12.15
N THR A 12 5.72 -18.45 -12.32
CA THR A 12 4.53 -19.27 -12.65
C THR A 12 4.04 -19.09 -14.08
N LYS A 13 4.81 -18.47 -14.96
CA LYS A 13 4.39 -18.14 -16.34
C LYS A 13 3.94 -19.35 -17.18
N GLU A 14 4.44 -20.54 -16.86
CA GLU A 14 4.07 -21.78 -17.52
C GLU A 14 2.87 -22.50 -16.85
N ASP A 15 2.43 -21.99 -15.68
CA ASP A 15 1.30 -22.53 -14.91
C ASP A 15 0.47 -21.38 -14.29
N GLU A 16 -0.39 -20.78 -15.10
CA GLU A 16 -1.33 -19.74 -14.62
C GLU A 16 -2.31 -20.26 -13.55
N GLY A 17 -2.56 -21.57 -13.54
CA GLY A 17 -3.40 -22.22 -12.54
C GLY A 17 -2.77 -22.14 -11.15
N LEU A 18 -1.46 -22.37 -11.06
CA LEU A 18 -0.70 -22.26 -9.81
C LEU A 18 -0.70 -20.82 -9.26
N LEU A 19 -0.45 -19.81 -10.11
CA LEU A 19 -0.54 -18.42 -9.68
C LEU A 19 -1.89 -18.10 -9.07
N ARG A 20 -2.97 -18.49 -9.77
CA ARG A 20 -4.34 -18.25 -9.28
C ARG A 20 -4.60 -18.98 -7.96
N GLN A 21 -4.14 -20.21 -7.81
CA GLN A 21 -4.26 -20.97 -6.57
C GLN A 21 -3.55 -20.27 -5.41
N ILE A 22 -2.31 -19.80 -5.61
CA ILE A 22 -1.53 -19.09 -4.61
C ILE A 22 -2.27 -17.82 -4.17
N LEU A 23 -2.70 -16.96 -5.11
CA LEU A 23 -3.38 -15.71 -4.77
C LEU A 23 -4.73 -15.96 -4.09
N SER A 24 -5.48 -16.98 -4.50
CA SER A 24 -6.77 -17.34 -3.90
C SER A 24 -6.67 -17.93 -2.49
N SER A 25 -5.47 -18.28 -2.02
CA SER A 25 -5.24 -18.73 -0.64
C SER A 25 -5.34 -17.59 0.38
N PHE A 26 -5.28 -16.35 -0.08
CA PHE A 26 -5.45 -15.17 0.77
C PHE A 26 -6.95 -14.89 1.02
N SER A 27 -7.26 -14.50 2.26
CA SER A 27 -8.61 -14.08 2.65
C SER A 27 -8.57 -12.85 3.55
N CYS A 28 -9.55 -11.97 3.44
CA CYS A 28 -9.70 -10.79 4.28
C CYS A 28 -11.12 -10.63 4.81
N ASN A 29 -11.38 -11.12 6.02
CA ASN A 29 -12.70 -11.04 6.67
C ASN A 29 -13.14 -9.61 7.05
N LYS A 30 -12.25 -8.63 6.95
CA LYS A 30 -12.50 -7.24 7.37
C LYS A 30 -12.92 -6.34 6.21
N ASP A 31 -12.53 -6.70 4.99
CA ASP A 31 -12.71 -5.87 3.80
C ASP A 31 -12.65 -6.74 2.54
N GLU A 32 -13.81 -6.91 1.90
CA GLU A 32 -13.97 -7.72 0.70
C GLU A 32 -13.23 -7.11 -0.52
N ASP A 33 -13.11 -5.78 -0.56
CA ASP A 33 -12.41 -5.10 -1.65
C ASP A 33 -10.91 -5.42 -1.65
N ILE A 34 -10.31 -5.59 -0.46
CA ILE A 34 -8.91 -5.98 -0.30
C ILE A 34 -8.68 -7.41 -0.83
N GLU A 35 -9.55 -8.35 -0.47
CA GLU A 35 -9.49 -9.73 -0.97
C GLU A 35 -9.67 -9.78 -2.49
N SER A 36 -10.73 -9.15 -2.98
CA SER A 36 -11.07 -9.07 -4.40
C SER A 36 -9.94 -8.43 -5.23
N PHE A 37 -9.27 -7.41 -4.70
CA PHE A 37 -8.14 -6.79 -5.40
C PHE A 37 -7.02 -7.81 -5.66
N LEU A 38 -6.60 -8.56 -4.64
CA LEU A 38 -5.52 -9.53 -4.81
C LEU A 38 -5.90 -10.66 -5.78
N HIS A 39 -7.15 -11.16 -5.68
CA HIS A 39 -7.61 -12.29 -6.50
C HIS A 39 -7.83 -11.94 -7.97
N SER A 40 -8.24 -10.70 -8.28
CA SER A 40 -8.75 -10.38 -9.61
C SER A 40 -8.06 -9.20 -10.31
N ARG A 41 -7.49 -8.25 -9.56
CA ARG A 41 -6.95 -7.00 -10.13
C ARG A 41 -5.45 -6.83 -9.98
N ALA A 42 -4.83 -7.45 -8.99
CA ALA A 42 -3.42 -7.25 -8.69
C ALA A 42 -2.50 -7.59 -9.87
N VAL A 43 -2.76 -8.70 -10.57
CA VAL A 43 -1.98 -9.11 -11.75
C VAL A 43 -2.13 -8.12 -12.90
N GLU A 44 -3.34 -7.63 -13.17
CA GLU A 44 -3.58 -6.61 -14.19
C GLU A 44 -2.88 -5.29 -13.83
N PHE A 45 -2.98 -4.84 -12.58
CA PHE A 45 -2.33 -3.62 -12.11
C PHE A 45 -0.81 -3.72 -12.19
N GLU A 46 -0.26 -4.89 -11.90
CA GLU A 46 1.17 -5.19 -12.05
C GLU A 46 1.60 -5.08 -13.52
N SER A 47 0.87 -5.74 -14.44
CA SER A 47 1.18 -5.76 -15.88
C SER A 47 1.08 -4.37 -16.52
N LEU A 48 0.12 -3.55 -16.09
CA LEU A 48 -0.07 -2.17 -16.54
C LEU A 48 0.82 -1.15 -15.83
N SER A 49 1.68 -1.60 -14.90
CA SER A 49 2.51 -0.73 -14.06
C SER A 49 1.72 0.32 -13.27
N LYS A 50 0.45 0.04 -12.94
CA LYS A 50 -0.41 0.91 -12.13
C LYS A 50 -0.11 0.80 -10.64
N ALA A 51 0.30 -0.38 -10.19
CA ALA A 51 0.74 -0.63 -8.82
C ALA A 51 1.76 -1.77 -8.80
N ARG A 52 2.52 -1.84 -7.70
CA ARG A 52 3.39 -2.96 -7.36
C ARG A 52 2.85 -3.64 -6.13
N THR A 53 2.66 -4.95 -6.21
CA THR A 53 2.12 -5.76 -5.12
C THR A 53 3.22 -6.66 -4.57
N TYR A 54 3.28 -6.77 -3.26
CA TYR A 54 4.25 -7.60 -2.54
C TYR A 54 3.51 -8.51 -1.57
N LEU A 55 3.79 -9.80 -1.68
CA LEU A 55 3.27 -10.83 -0.79
C LEU A 55 4.23 -11.01 0.38
N ILE A 56 3.71 -11.02 1.59
CA ILE A 56 4.50 -11.23 2.80
C ILE A 56 4.40 -12.69 3.20
N CYS A 57 5.54 -13.38 3.18
CA CYS A 57 5.66 -14.81 3.44
C CYS A 57 6.66 -15.06 4.58
N ASP A 58 6.56 -16.21 5.23
CA ASP A 58 7.55 -16.65 6.21
C ASP A 58 8.80 -17.16 5.48
N GLU A 59 9.95 -16.59 5.81
CA GLU A 59 11.23 -16.95 5.21
C GLU A 59 11.66 -18.37 5.60
N ASN A 60 11.45 -18.76 6.87
CA ASN A 60 11.81 -20.09 7.34
C ASN A 60 10.98 -21.17 6.62
N GLN A 61 9.67 -20.95 6.49
CA GLN A 61 8.79 -21.86 5.77
C GLN A 61 9.19 -22.00 4.29
N LEU A 62 9.58 -20.91 3.64
CA LEU A 62 10.07 -20.95 2.27
C LEU A 62 11.39 -21.71 2.13
N MET A 63 12.33 -21.55 3.09
CA MET A 63 13.59 -22.29 3.11
C MET A 63 13.36 -23.78 3.37
N GLU A 64 12.51 -24.14 4.33
CA GLU A 64 12.15 -25.52 4.65
C GLU A 64 11.53 -26.27 3.48
N THR A 65 10.72 -25.57 2.67
CA THR A 65 10.09 -26.11 1.47
C THR A 65 10.96 -26.02 0.23
N ASN A 66 12.21 -25.57 0.37
CA ASN A 66 13.14 -25.33 -0.74
C ASN A 66 12.52 -24.41 -1.82
N PHE A 67 11.79 -23.36 -1.40
CA PHE A 67 11.09 -22.42 -2.26
C PHE A 67 10.07 -23.06 -3.22
N CYS A 68 9.42 -24.14 -2.76
CA CYS A 68 8.39 -24.81 -3.51
C CYS A 68 7.15 -23.91 -3.65
N LEU A 69 6.80 -23.49 -4.88
CA LEU A 69 5.79 -22.45 -5.13
C LEU A 69 4.38 -22.87 -4.69
N ASP A 70 4.04 -24.14 -4.81
CA ASP A 70 2.74 -24.68 -4.39
C ASP A 70 2.53 -24.74 -2.87
N GLN A 71 3.61 -24.52 -2.10
CA GLN A 71 3.60 -24.49 -0.64
C GLN A 71 3.73 -23.07 -0.07
N ILE A 72 3.73 -22.04 -0.91
CA ILE A 72 3.80 -20.65 -0.44
C ILE A 72 2.58 -20.31 0.42
N VAL A 73 2.84 -19.83 1.64
CA VAL A 73 1.82 -19.29 2.53
C VAL A 73 1.93 -17.77 2.57
N ILE A 74 0.85 -17.09 2.15
CA ILE A 74 0.76 -15.62 2.20
C ILE A 74 0.25 -15.23 3.59
N TYR A 75 1.07 -14.56 4.40
CA TYR A 75 0.68 -14.03 5.72
C TYR A 75 0.02 -12.65 5.62
N GLY A 76 0.30 -11.93 4.56
CA GLY A 76 -0.28 -10.63 4.27
C GLY A 76 0.19 -10.13 2.92
N TYR A 77 -0.33 -8.99 2.49
CA TYR A 77 0.18 -8.32 1.30
C TYR A 77 0.06 -6.81 1.41
N ILE A 78 0.84 -6.14 0.60
CA ILE A 78 0.82 -4.70 0.40
C ILE A 78 0.78 -4.38 -1.09
N SER A 79 0.13 -3.29 -1.46
CA SER A 79 0.17 -2.77 -2.83
C SER A 79 0.48 -1.27 -2.81
N ILE A 80 1.46 -0.87 -3.63
CA ILE A 80 2.01 0.48 -3.68
C ILE A 80 1.83 1.03 -5.09
N ALA A 81 1.39 2.29 -5.17
CA ALA A 81 1.20 3.01 -6.42
C ALA A 81 1.69 4.46 -6.30
N LEU A 82 1.70 5.17 -7.41
CA LEU A 82 1.81 6.62 -7.41
C LEU A 82 0.42 7.23 -7.53
N LYS A 83 0.15 8.28 -6.76
CA LYS A 83 -1.11 9.00 -6.81
C LYS A 83 -0.90 10.49 -6.62
N ILE A 84 -1.77 11.28 -7.20
CA ILE A 84 -1.85 12.72 -6.94
C ILE A 84 -2.72 12.93 -5.69
N LEU A 85 -2.16 13.63 -4.73
CA LEU A 85 -2.88 14.17 -3.58
C LEU A 85 -3.45 15.54 -3.97
N SER A 86 -4.76 15.64 -4.11
CA SER A 86 -5.43 16.93 -4.32
C SER A 86 -5.83 17.53 -2.99
N VAL A 87 -5.15 18.60 -2.61
CA VAL A 87 -5.33 19.24 -1.29
C VAL A 87 -6.49 20.26 -1.36
N PRO A 88 -7.51 20.15 -0.47
CA PRO A 88 -8.65 21.08 -0.42
C PRO A 88 -8.26 22.54 -0.24
N TYR A 89 -9.10 23.45 -0.73
CA TYR A 89 -8.81 24.90 -0.72
C TYR A 89 -8.65 25.49 0.67
N ASP A 90 -9.33 24.98 1.66
CA ASP A 90 -9.30 25.42 3.07
C ASP A 90 -8.02 25.00 3.80
N VAL A 91 -7.22 24.11 3.23
CA VAL A 91 -5.90 23.76 3.77
C VAL A 91 -4.96 24.97 3.68
N SER A 92 -4.35 25.32 4.79
CA SER A 92 -3.53 26.52 4.93
C SER A 92 -2.32 26.57 3.97
N ASN A 93 -1.89 27.77 3.58
CA ASN A 93 -0.67 27.96 2.80
C ASN A 93 0.58 27.44 3.54
N ARG A 94 0.59 27.46 4.87
CA ARG A 94 1.68 26.86 5.66
C ARG A 94 1.78 25.37 5.39
N LYS A 95 0.64 24.66 5.42
CA LYS A 95 0.61 23.21 5.16
C LYS A 95 0.97 22.89 3.72
N ARG A 96 0.46 23.66 2.74
CA ARG A 96 0.84 23.49 1.33
C ARG A 96 2.34 23.66 1.11
N LYS A 97 2.95 24.68 1.72
CA LYS A 97 4.40 24.90 1.68
C LYS A 97 5.17 23.76 2.34
N GLU A 98 4.65 23.19 3.43
CA GLU A 98 5.24 22.02 4.08
C GLU A 98 5.23 20.79 3.15
N ILE A 99 4.09 20.53 2.48
CA ILE A 99 3.95 19.41 1.56
C ILE A 99 4.85 19.60 0.34
N ASP A 100 4.83 20.76 -0.29
CA ASP A 100 5.68 21.09 -1.44
C ASP A 100 7.18 21.12 -1.11
N GLY A 101 7.50 21.72 0.04
CA GLY A 101 8.87 21.90 0.52
C GLY A 101 9.51 23.24 0.16
N LEU A 102 8.98 23.98 -0.80
CA LEU A 102 9.50 25.27 -1.26
C LEU A 102 8.45 26.37 -1.19
N SER A 103 7.27 26.15 -1.73
CA SER A 103 6.25 27.18 -1.88
C SER A 103 4.83 26.64 -1.61
N ALA A 104 3.92 27.53 -1.27
CA ALA A 104 2.49 27.24 -1.22
C ALA A 104 1.79 27.63 -2.53
N LYS A 105 2.48 28.38 -3.39
CA LYS A 105 1.90 28.97 -4.60
C LYS A 105 2.86 28.87 -5.78
N ILE A 106 2.30 28.66 -6.96
CA ILE A 106 2.98 28.74 -8.26
C ILE A 106 2.23 29.79 -9.10
N HIS A 107 2.95 30.75 -9.65
CA HIS A 107 2.37 31.86 -10.44
C HIS A 107 1.24 32.62 -9.73
N GLY A 108 1.30 32.73 -8.40
CA GLY A 108 0.29 33.41 -7.57
C GLY A 108 -0.89 32.52 -7.15
N GLU A 109 -1.08 31.37 -7.75
CA GLU A 109 -2.13 30.41 -7.39
C GLU A 109 -1.65 29.38 -6.39
N GLN A 110 -2.55 28.93 -5.51
CA GLN A 110 -2.25 27.87 -4.56
C GLN A 110 -1.92 26.56 -5.28
N ILE A 111 -0.85 25.89 -4.83
CA ILE A 111 -0.56 24.53 -5.27
C ILE A 111 -1.65 23.61 -4.71
N LYS A 112 -2.31 22.87 -5.60
CA LYS A 112 -3.42 21.98 -5.24
C LYS A 112 -2.99 20.51 -5.24
N ASP A 113 -2.14 20.14 -6.19
CA ASP A 113 -1.84 18.76 -6.52
C ASP A 113 -0.39 18.45 -6.21
N PHE A 114 -0.18 17.36 -5.47
CA PHE A 114 1.13 16.91 -5.03
C PHE A 114 1.30 15.42 -5.35
N SER A 115 2.46 15.05 -5.86
CA SER A 115 2.79 13.64 -6.09
C SER A 115 3.07 12.94 -4.78
N CYS A 116 2.43 11.78 -4.58
CA CYS A 116 2.60 10.93 -3.39
C CYS A 116 2.77 9.47 -3.78
N TYR A 117 3.48 8.71 -2.96
CA TYR A 117 3.36 7.25 -2.93
C TYR A 117 2.06 6.88 -2.22
N LEU A 118 1.26 6.02 -2.83
CA LEU A 118 0.04 5.51 -2.23
C LEU A 118 0.29 4.08 -1.73
N ILE A 119 0.02 3.82 -0.46
CA ILE A 119 -0.22 2.45 0.02
C ILE A 119 -1.70 2.17 -0.23
N GLY A 120 -1.99 1.54 -1.37
CA GLY A 120 -3.37 1.29 -1.81
C GLY A 120 -4.02 0.10 -1.13
N GLN A 121 -3.20 -0.90 -0.77
CA GLN A 121 -3.65 -2.09 -0.06
C GLN A 121 -2.64 -2.47 1.02
N LEU A 122 -3.15 -2.86 2.18
CA LEU A 122 -2.35 -3.37 3.30
C LEU A 122 -3.23 -4.27 4.16
N SER A 123 -2.98 -5.58 4.16
CA SER A 123 -3.79 -6.49 4.95
C SER A 123 -3.08 -7.78 5.32
N LYS A 124 -3.47 -8.31 6.49
CA LYS A 124 -3.15 -9.66 6.96
C LYS A 124 -4.07 -10.66 6.29
N ASN A 125 -3.55 -11.87 6.08
CA ASN A 125 -4.36 -13.00 5.66
C ASN A 125 -5.16 -13.56 6.85
N SER A 126 -6.48 -13.55 6.72
CA SER A 126 -7.40 -14.07 7.74
C SER A 126 -7.52 -15.61 7.72
N SER A 127 -7.08 -16.27 6.64
CA SER A 127 -7.12 -17.74 6.53
C SER A 127 -5.99 -18.43 7.28
N VAL A 128 -4.88 -17.73 7.56
CA VAL A 128 -3.73 -18.28 8.26
C VAL A 128 -4.00 -18.30 9.76
N GLN A 129 -4.02 -19.50 10.34
CA GLN A 129 -4.14 -19.67 11.80
C GLN A 129 -2.88 -19.16 12.50
N ASN A 130 -3.05 -18.50 13.65
CA ASN A 130 -1.93 -17.92 14.42
C ASN A 130 -1.03 -17.01 13.58
N ASN A 131 -1.63 -16.23 12.70
CA ASN A 131 -0.90 -15.23 11.92
C ASN A 131 -0.43 -14.09 12.83
N ASP A 132 0.82 -14.16 13.25
CA ASP A 132 1.41 -13.21 14.21
C ASP A 132 1.88 -11.89 13.57
N ILE A 133 1.89 -11.80 12.22
CA ILE A 133 2.30 -10.56 11.57
C ILE A 133 1.43 -9.39 12.04
N SER A 134 2.04 -8.31 12.43
CA SER A 134 1.34 -7.09 12.85
C SER A 134 1.07 -6.16 11.67
N GLY A 135 0.08 -5.27 11.82
CA GLY A 135 -0.13 -4.19 10.86
C GLY A 135 1.07 -3.26 10.73
N ALA A 136 1.83 -3.07 11.82
CA ALA A 136 3.05 -2.26 11.82
C ALA A 136 4.17 -2.90 10.98
N GLU A 137 4.33 -4.22 11.03
CA GLU A 137 5.30 -4.93 10.19
C GLU A 137 4.92 -4.85 8.70
N LEU A 138 3.63 -4.98 8.36
CA LEU A 138 3.15 -4.76 7.00
C LEU A 138 3.41 -3.32 6.53
N LEU A 139 3.16 -2.35 7.40
CA LEU A 139 3.42 -0.96 7.10
C LEU A 139 4.92 -0.70 6.92
N GLN A 140 5.77 -1.31 7.74
CA GLN A 140 7.23 -1.22 7.59
C GLN A 140 7.68 -1.82 6.25
N ALA A 141 7.16 -2.99 5.87
CA ALA A 141 7.46 -3.58 4.56
C ALA A 141 7.07 -2.65 3.39
N ALA A 142 5.93 -1.94 3.51
CA ALA A 142 5.54 -0.94 2.53
C ALA A 142 6.53 0.25 2.49
N TYR A 143 7.00 0.70 3.66
CA TYR A 143 8.01 1.76 3.74
C TYR A 143 9.34 1.35 3.13
N ASP A 144 9.81 0.13 3.35
CA ASP A 144 11.08 -0.36 2.80
C ASP A 144 11.06 -0.30 1.26
N VAL A 145 9.94 -0.70 0.64
CA VAL A 145 9.76 -0.58 -0.81
C VAL A 145 9.71 0.88 -1.26
N ILE A 146 8.95 1.72 -0.54
CA ILE A 146 8.84 3.15 -0.86
C ILE A 146 10.21 3.84 -0.73
N MET A 147 10.99 3.53 0.29
CA MET A 147 12.33 4.11 0.47
C MET A 147 13.26 3.75 -0.68
N ALA A 148 13.24 2.52 -1.18
CA ALA A 148 14.00 2.15 -2.37
C ALA A 148 13.56 2.96 -3.61
N ALA A 149 12.26 3.25 -3.75
CA ALA A 149 11.76 4.10 -4.83
C ALA A 149 12.14 5.58 -4.62
N VAL A 150 12.13 6.08 -3.39
CA VAL A 150 12.58 7.45 -3.04
C VAL A 150 14.05 7.64 -3.37
N ASP A 151 14.91 6.67 -3.08
CA ASP A 151 16.34 6.71 -3.42
C ASP A 151 16.56 6.78 -4.93
N ALA A 152 15.67 6.14 -5.71
CA ALA A 152 15.78 6.11 -7.17
C ALA A 152 15.19 7.35 -7.86
N VAL A 153 14.06 7.87 -7.38
CA VAL A 153 13.28 8.90 -8.10
C VAL A 153 12.86 10.10 -7.23
N GLY A 154 13.15 10.08 -5.94
CA GLY A 154 12.68 11.09 -5.00
C GLY A 154 11.23 10.84 -4.57
N GLY A 155 10.69 11.76 -3.77
CA GLY A 155 9.34 11.71 -3.22
C GLY A 155 9.33 12.28 -1.80
N ARG A 156 8.21 12.86 -1.38
CA ARG A 156 8.15 13.57 -0.10
C ARG A 156 7.11 13.01 0.87
N TYR A 157 6.04 12.42 0.34
CA TYR A 157 4.91 11.96 1.13
C TYR A 157 4.43 10.59 0.71
N VAL A 158 4.05 9.83 1.70
CA VAL A 158 3.23 8.63 1.57
C VAL A 158 1.81 9.00 1.95
N MET A 159 0.83 8.53 1.19
CA MET A 159 -0.58 8.67 1.51
C MET A 159 -1.27 7.31 1.64
N ILE A 160 -2.33 7.29 2.40
CA ILE A 160 -3.30 6.20 2.46
C ILE A 160 -4.70 6.78 2.28
N GLU A 161 -5.59 5.96 1.77
CA GLU A 161 -7.03 6.21 1.78
C GLU A 161 -7.68 5.06 2.56
N CYS A 162 -8.35 5.38 3.63
CA CYS A 162 -8.94 4.37 4.49
C CYS A 162 -10.38 4.73 4.88
N HIS A 163 -11.16 3.71 5.21
CA HIS A 163 -12.48 3.93 5.78
C HIS A 163 -12.39 4.73 7.08
N GLU A 164 -13.35 5.63 7.30
CA GLU A 164 -13.48 6.42 8.53
C GLU A 164 -13.92 5.52 9.70
N LYS A 165 -12.99 4.65 10.14
CA LYS A 165 -13.14 3.77 11.30
C LYS A 165 -12.11 4.17 12.34
N GLU A 166 -12.57 4.51 13.55
CA GLU A 166 -11.73 5.03 14.63
C GLU A 166 -10.44 4.21 14.87
N LYS A 167 -10.56 2.89 14.98
CA LYS A 167 -9.39 2.01 15.19
C LYS A 167 -8.39 2.05 14.04
N LEU A 168 -8.87 2.20 12.81
CA LEU A 168 -8.02 2.25 11.62
C LEU A 168 -7.32 3.60 11.52
N MET A 169 -8.04 4.70 11.75
CA MET A 169 -7.48 6.04 11.79
C MET A 169 -6.44 6.17 12.92
N GLN A 170 -6.75 5.63 14.12
CA GLN A 170 -5.80 5.61 15.23
C GLN A 170 -4.55 4.80 14.89
N PHE A 171 -4.68 3.65 14.23
CA PHE A 171 -3.54 2.87 13.78
C PHE A 171 -2.62 3.69 12.88
N TYR A 172 -3.15 4.39 11.89
CA TYR A 172 -2.33 5.22 11.03
C TYR A 172 -1.78 6.47 11.75
N ALA A 173 -2.56 7.09 12.63
CA ALA A 173 -2.11 8.26 13.40
C ALA A 173 -0.90 7.94 14.30
N VAL A 174 -0.92 6.82 15.03
CA VAL A 174 0.23 6.39 15.85
C VAL A 174 1.45 6.02 15.02
N ASN A 175 1.26 5.68 13.75
CA ASN A 175 2.32 5.45 12.77
C ASN A 175 2.72 6.73 12.01
N GLY A 176 2.34 7.91 12.50
CA GLY A 176 2.81 9.21 11.99
C GLY A 176 2.08 9.74 10.78
N PHE A 177 0.93 9.17 10.41
CA PHE A 177 0.05 9.76 9.42
C PHE A 177 -0.83 10.84 10.05
N GLU A 178 -1.06 11.91 9.32
CA GLU A 178 -2.00 12.98 9.64
C GLU A 178 -3.11 13.05 8.60
N GLU A 179 -4.30 13.35 9.06
CA GLU A 179 -5.45 13.56 8.19
C GLU A 179 -5.28 14.83 7.37
N ILE A 180 -5.64 14.77 6.09
CA ILE A 180 -5.57 15.92 5.18
C ILE A 180 -6.92 16.25 4.54
N SER A 181 -7.74 15.26 4.26
CA SER A 181 -9.07 15.47 3.65
C SER A 181 -9.97 14.26 3.81
N HIS A 182 -11.27 14.49 3.62
CA HIS A 182 -12.27 13.44 3.46
C HIS A 182 -12.68 13.32 1.98
N ILE A 183 -12.86 12.08 1.54
CA ILE A 183 -13.40 11.79 0.20
C ILE A 183 -14.82 11.30 0.39
N ALA A 184 -15.78 12.03 -0.15
CA ALA A 184 -17.16 11.58 -0.24
C ALA A 184 -17.30 10.61 -1.42
N ASP A 185 -16.96 9.36 -1.25
CA ASP A 185 -17.22 8.32 -2.24
C ASP A 185 -18.47 7.54 -1.82
N GLY A 186 -19.55 7.92 -2.41
CA GLY A 186 -20.94 7.44 -2.50
C GLY A 186 -21.52 6.53 -1.42
N LYS A 187 -20.82 5.56 -0.85
CA LYS A 187 -21.36 4.59 0.09
C LYS A 187 -20.65 4.54 1.44
N CYS A 188 -19.36 4.79 1.47
CA CYS A 188 -18.57 4.77 2.70
C CYS A 188 -17.65 5.98 2.73
N PRO A 189 -17.67 6.81 3.77
CA PRO A 189 -16.72 7.92 3.88
C PRO A 189 -15.30 7.39 3.98
N MET A 190 -14.41 7.97 3.18
CA MET A 190 -12.99 7.66 3.18
C MET A 190 -12.20 8.87 3.67
N VAL A 191 -11.14 8.62 4.40
CA VAL A 191 -10.21 9.64 4.89
C VAL A 191 -8.90 9.49 4.17
N GLN A 192 -8.37 10.60 3.64
CA GLN A 192 -7.00 10.67 3.15
C GLN A 192 -6.08 11.08 4.29
N MET A 193 -5.07 10.28 4.55
CA MET A 193 -4.04 10.59 5.52
C MET A 193 -2.67 10.55 4.83
N ILE A 194 -1.79 11.45 5.25
CA ILE A 194 -0.44 11.58 4.70
C ILE A 194 0.62 11.46 5.79
N ARG A 195 1.77 10.93 5.41
CA ARG A 195 2.96 10.92 6.25
C ARG A 195 4.15 11.44 5.46
N LYS A 196 4.87 12.39 6.04
CA LYS A 196 6.11 12.87 5.45
C LYS A 196 7.18 11.78 5.50
N ILE A 197 7.85 11.57 4.38
CA ILE A 197 9.02 10.70 4.31
C ILE A 197 10.16 11.47 4.97
N ALA A 198 10.76 10.87 6.01
CA ALA A 198 11.94 11.46 6.63
C ALA A 198 13.07 11.48 5.59
N ASN A 199 13.69 12.62 5.41
CA ASN A 199 14.91 12.68 4.59
C ASN A 199 15.96 11.79 5.27
N ALA A 200 16.47 10.81 4.52
CA ALA A 200 17.63 10.05 4.92
C ALA A 200 18.84 10.97 5.04
#